data_93e5c6121dc7368d4e05557164147cb1
#
_entry.id   93e5c6121dc7368d4e05557164147cb1
#
_cell.length_a   1.000
_cell.length_b   1.000
_cell.length_c   1.000
_cell.angle_alpha   90.00
_cell.angle_beta   90.00
_cell.angle_gamma   90.00
#
_symmetry.space_group_name_H-M   'P 1'
#
loop_
_entity.id
_entity.type
_entity.pdbx_description
1 polymer ?
#
loop_
_entity_poly.entity_id
_entity_poly.type
_entity_poly.pdbx_seq_one_letter_code
_entity_poly.pdbx_strand_id
1 'polypeptide(L)'
;MSNPTKQFTGEIGIHYPLHVLNRYSLPELIGLAETAWQTMGKFGFSQVWTNDNLEYRSVLASSAAIVARLPVKLGTAVTVPYFRNPVDLAMAFATLSELTNGQEISLGLGPGSRSILTHQVERVKPLTIMAELATSLRKLFSGEAIKGSEIPVLASYFHMNAEQYALRFKTQSPIRLYYGPSLLKPAVLDLIARHFDGVILQTLYGIGDMETSLARLQSARSQSPLGEPLRKVMLLNASVSRDGQAARQHAKRFVSHIVSGWPDDVLKSKGIDPQAIESVRQAYAENRGVDYAASLTPDEAVDRLIIAGTPAQCTERIAEMFSLAARDEFGQIALGVPLGPNIPEVIDLWGKEILPALR
;
A
#
# COMPACT_ATOMS: atom_id res chain seq x y z
N MET A 1 -14.60 -22.02 -27.29
CA MET A 1 -15.28 -22.18 -26.00
C MET A 1 -14.60 -21.20 -25.03
N SER A 2 -15.24 -20.09 -24.69
CA SER A 2 -14.73 -19.13 -23.72
C SER A 2 -14.72 -19.82 -22.35
N ASN A 3 -13.52 -19.95 -21.76
CA ASN A 3 -13.37 -20.37 -20.38
C ASN A 3 -14.27 -19.47 -19.51
N PRO A 4 -15.08 -20.00 -18.60
CA PRO A 4 -15.87 -19.14 -17.71
C PRO A 4 -14.92 -18.21 -16.98
N THR A 5 -15.15 -16.92 -17.10
CA THR A 5 -14.33 -15.90 -16.44
C THR A 5 -14.36 -16.18 -14.93
N LYS A 6 -13.20 -16.52 -14.34
CA LYS A 6 -13.08 -16.83 -12.91
C LYS A 6 -13.49 -15.58 -12.15
N GLN A 7 -14.53 -15.67 -11.32
CA GLN A 7 -15.00 -14.56 -10.51
C GLN A 7 -14.07 -14.33 -9.32
N PHE A 8 -13.79 -13.08 -8.97
CA PHE A 8 -12.98 -12.75 -7.79
C PHE A 8 -13.77 -13.06 -6.52
N THR A 9 -13.24 -13.95 -5.68
CA THR A 9 -13.83 -14.37 -4.41
C THR A 9 -13.00 -13.94 -3.19
N GLY A 10 -11.91 -13.22 -3.42
CA GLY A 10 -11.02 -12.74 -2.37
C GLY A 10 -11.64 -11.61 -1.51
N GLU A 11 -10.86 -11.15 -0.57
CA GLU A 11 -11.28 -10.12 0.39
C GLU A 11 -11.28 -8.72 -0.23
N ILE A 12 -12.07 -7.82 0.34
CA ILE A 12 -12.04 -6.39 0.06
C ILE A 12 -11.43 -5.67 1.26
N GLY A 13 -10.53 -4.75 0.99
CA GLY A 13 -9.98 -3.82 1.98
C GLY A 13 -10.16 -2.38 1.55
N ILE A 14 -9.87 -1.44 2.45
CA ILE A 14 -9.78 -0.02 2.14
C ILE A 14 -8.46 0.54 2.67
N HIS A 15 -7.80 1.37 1.87
CA HIS A 15 -6.58 2.04 2.26
C HIS A 15 -6.88 3.48 2.68
N TYR A 16 -6.69 3.76 3.97
CA TYR A 16 -6.78 5.10 4.56
C TYR A 16 -5.39 5.71 4.71
N PRO A 17 -4.92 6.46 3.73
CA PRO A 17 -3.64 7.17 3.85
C PRO A 17 -3.81 8.33 4.82
N LEU A 18 -3.29 8.16 6.03
CA LEU A 18 -3.49 9.07 7.17
C LEU A 18 -3.03 10.51 6.89
N HIS A 19 -2.07 10.68 5.97
CA HIS A 19 -1.58 12.00 5.55
C HIS A 19 -2.51 12.68 4.53
N VAL A 20 -3.14 11.93 3.63
CA VAL A 20 -4.09 12.48 2.64
C VAL A 20 -5.44 12.79 3.30
N LEU A 21 -5.82 11.99 4.29
CA LEU A 21 -7.08 12.14 5.01
C LEU A 21 -6.93 13.00 6.29
N ASN A 22 -5.98 13.91 6.33
CA ASN A 22 -5.71 14.77 7.49
C ASN A 22 -6.86 15.71 7.88
N ARG A 23 -7.78 15.98 6.95
CA ARG A 23 -9.02 16.77 7.19
C ARG A 23 -10.02 16.07 8.12
N TYR A 24 -9.93 14.75 8.27
CA TYR A 24 -10.76 13.98 9.19
C TYR A 24 -10.00 13.79 10.51
N SER A 25 -10.67 13.93 11.64
CA SER A 25 -10.13 13.51 12.93
C SER A 25 -10.01 11.98 13.01
N LEU A 26 -9.26 11.46 13.98
CA LEU A 26 -9.14 10.00 14.15
C LEU A 26 -10.49 9.33 14.49
N PRO A 27 -11.36 9.89 15.36
CA PRO A 27 -12.70 9.36 15.55
C PRO A 27 -13.55 9.30 14.28
N GLU A 28 -13.48 10.33 13.41
CA GLU A 28 -14.17 10.33 12.13
C GLU A 28 -13.65 9.25 11.21
N LEU A 29 -12.33 9.04 11.13
CA LEU A 29 -11.72 7.95 10.33
C LEU A 29 -12.18 6.57 10.82
N ILE A 30 -12.29 6.36 12.13
CA ILE A 30 -12.84 5.13 12.72
C ILE A 30 -14.29 4.96 12.31
N GLY A 31 -15.13 6.00 12.42
CA GLY A 31 -16.51 5.98 11.96
C GLY A 31 -16.67 5.67 10.48
N LEU A 32 -15.79 6.20 9.64
CA LEU A 32 -15.74 5.86 8.20
C LEU A 32 -15.34 4.39 7.96
N ALA A 33 -14.41 3.85 8.74
CA ALA A 33 -14.06 2.44 8.65
C ALA A 33 -15.21 1.52 9.11
N GLU A 34 -15.95 1.93 10.13
CA GLU A 34 -17.17 1.24 10.59
C GLU A 34 -18.26 1.25 9.51
N THR A 35 -18.50 2.41 8.89
CA THR A 35 -19.44 2.55 7.77
C THR A 35 -19.02 1.66 6.59
N ALA A 36 -17.74 1.61 6.26
CA ALA A 36 -17.22 0.74 5.22
C ALA A 36 -17.45 -0.74 5.55
N TRP A 37 -17.20 -1.15 6.78
CA TRP A 37 -17.45 -2.51 7.25
C TRP A 37 -18.93 -2.89 7.17
N GLN A 38 -19.83 -2.02 7.64
CA GLN A 38 -21.28 -2.22 7.58
C GLN A 38 -21.82 -2.29 6.15
N THR A 39 -21.31 -1.42 5.28
CA THR A 39 -21.84 -1.25 3.91
C THR A 39 -21.28 -2.32 2.94
N MET A 40 -19.99 -2.68 3.08
CA MET A 40 -19.29 -3.57 2.18
C MET A 40 -19.02 -4.96 2.77
N GLY A 41 -19.36 -5.23 4.04
CA GLY A 41 -19.09 -6.51 4.71
C GLY A 41 -19.66 -7.72 3.98
N LYS A 42 -20.90 -7.62 3.46
CA LYS A 42 -21.54 -8.67 2.64
C LYS A 42 -20.78 -8.98 1.32
N PHE A 43 -19.89 -8.09 0.89
CA PHE A 43 -19.00 -8.29 -0.25
C PHE A 43 -17.58 -8.71 0.14
N GLY A 44 -17.39 -9.17 1.39
CA GLY A 44 -16.10 -9.65 1.90
C GLY A 44 -15.14 -8.56 2.35
N PHE A 45 -15.66 -7.37 2.72
CA PHE A 45 -14.83 -6.34 3.36
C PHE A 45 -14.32 -6.85 4.71
N SER A 46 -13.00 -6.87 4.87
CA SER A 46 -12.37 -7.49 6.05
C SER A 46 -11.19 -6.71 6.61
N GLN A 47 -10.64 -5.73 5.88
CA GLN A 47 -9.35 -5.15 6.24
C GLN A 47 -9.28 -3.63 6.02
N VAL A 48 -8.68 -2.94 6.99
CA VAL A 48 -8.28 -1.53 6.87
C VAL A 48 -6.76 -1.45 6.75
N TRP A 49 -6.30 -0.71 5.74
CA TRP A 49 -4.90 -0.41 5.49
C TRP A 49 -4.59 1.03 5.86
N THR A 50 -3.50 1.25 6.57
CA THR A 50 -2.98 2.58 6.91
C THR A 50 -1.59 2.76 6.31
N ASN A 51 -1.03 3.96 6.39
CA ASN A 51 0.35 4.20 5.96
C ASN A 51 1.14 5.01 6.99
N ASP A 52 2.44 4.89 6.92
CA ASP A 52 3.38 5.59 7.77
C ASP A 52 3.94 6.82 7.05
N ASN A 53 3.92 7.96 7.73
CA ASN A 53 4.55 9.18 7.28
C ASN A 53 4.83 10.06 8.49
N LEU A 54 6.01 10.68 8.55
CA LEU A 54 6.30 11.69 9.58
C LEU A 54 5.42 12.93 9.38
N GLU A 55 5.23 13.72 10.43
CA GLU A 55 4.41 14.95 10.45
C GLU A 55 2.89 14.74 10.40
N TYR A 56 2.43 13.48 10.25
CA TYR A 56 1.02 13.14 10.27
C TYR A 56 0.68 12.22 11.45
N ARG A 57 -0.53 11.68 11.46
CA ARG A 57 -0.94 10.78 12.54
C ARG A 57 -0.07 9.55 12.60
N SER A 58 0.32 9.16 13.81
CA SER A 58 1.07 7.93 14.04
C SER A 58 0.30 6.73 13.49
N VAL A 59 0.95 5.96 12.60
CA VAL A 59 0.40 4.70 12.07
C VAL A 59 0.07 3.73 13.21
N LEU A 60 0.91 3.64 14.23
CA LEU A 60 0.74 2.72 15.36
C LEU A 60 -0.47 3.10 16.22
N ALA A 61 -0.57 4.37 16.64
CA ALA A 61 -1.69 4.84 17.44
C ALA A 61 -3.03 4.77 16.69
N SER A 62 -3.03 5.12 15.40
CA SER A 62 -4.22 5.04 14.56
C SER A 62 -4.66 3.59 14.34
N SER A 63 -3.72 2.70 14.08
CA SER A 63 -3.98 1.26 13.93
C SER A 63 -4.56 0.65 15.20
N ALA A 64 -3.98 0.96 16.38
CA ALA A 64 -4.50 0.49 17.66
C ALA A 64 -5.95 0.96 17.88
N ALA A 65 -6.23 2.24 17.60
CA ALA A 65 -7.57 2.80 17.77
C ALA A 65 -8.60 2.14 16.84
N ILE A 66 -8.23 1.80 15.61
CA ILE A 66 -9.11 1.10 14.64
C ILE A 66 -9.40 -0.31 15.12
N VAL A 67 -8.40 -1.14 15.40
CA VAL A 67 -8.61 -2.55 15.75
C VAL A 67 -9.22 -2.75 17.13
N ALA A 68 -9.05 -1.80 18.04
CA ALA A 68 -9.73 -1.82 19.34
C ALA A 68 -11.26 -1.54 19.24
N ARG A 69 -11.73 -1.00 18.13
CA ARG A 69 -13.13 -0.62 17.91
C ARG A 69 -13.85 -1.49 16.90
N LEU A 70 -13.13 -2.04 15.93
CA LEU A 70 -13.70 -2.74 14.77
C LEU A 70 -13.12 -4.14 14.63
N PRO A 71 -13.97 -5.15 14.30
CA PRO A 71 -13.52 -6.52 14.06
C PRO A 71 -12.93 -6.67 12.64
N VAL A 72 -11.97 -5.82 12.29
CA VAL A 72 -11.32 -5.81 10.98
C VAL A 72 -9.85 -6.21 11.10
N LYS A 73 -9.31 -6.82 10.05
CA LYS A 73 -7.88 -7.05 9.92
C LYS A 73 -7.15 -5.71 9.76
N LEU A 74 -5.92 -5.65 10.22
CA LEU A 74 -5.04 -4.50 10.06
C LEU A 74 -4.03 -4.76 8.96
N GLY A 75 -3.80 -3.74 8.12
CA GLY A 75 -2.69 -3.70 7.19
C GLY A 75 -1.96 -2.37 7.20
N THR A 76 -0.70 -2.38 6.78
CA THR A 76 0.01 -1.14 6.45
C THR A 76 0.47 -1.14 4.99
N ALA A 77 0.25 -0.02 4.30
CA ALA A 77 0.66 0.14 2.90
C ALA A 77 1.20 1.57 2.65
N VAL A 78 2.41 1.86 3.13
CA VAL A 78 3.38 0.97 3.79
C VAL A 78 3.92 1.59 5.07
N THR A 79 4.59 0.80 5.92
CA THR A 79 5.44 1.29 7.01
C THR A 79 6.86 1.49 6.48
N VAL A 80 7.49 2.60 6.87
CA VAL A 80 8.80 3.02 6.34
C VAL A 80 9.93 2.60 7.27
N PRO A 81 10.97 1.91 6.76
CA PRO A 81 12.03 1.30 7.56
C PRO A 81 12.95 2.28 8.27
N TYR A 82 12.93 3.55 7.88
CA TYR A 82 13.87 4.57 8.39
C TYR A 82 13.34 5.35 9.59
N PHE A 83 12.07 5.16 9.97
CA PHE A 83 11.44 5.94 11.02
C PHE A 83 11.59 5.32 12.42
N ARG A 84 11.78 3.99 12.49
CA ARG A 84 11.87 3.25 13.76
C ARG A 84 12.87 2.13 13.66
N ASN A 85 13.62 1.89 14.73
CA ASN A 85 14.50 0.72 14.75
C ASN A 85 13.67 -0.59 14.71
N PRO A 86 14.27 -1.70 14.25
CA PRO A 86 13.53 -2.95 14.05
C PRO A 86 12.93 -3.53 15.33
N VAL A 87 13.54 -3.28 16.48
CA VAL A 87 13.03 -3.79 17.78
C VAL A 87 11.80 -3.00 18.22
N ASP A 88 11.84 -1.66 18.12
CA ASP A 88 10.70 -0.79 18.40
C ASP A 88 9.51 -1.13 17.49
N LEU A 89 9.78 -1.32 16.20
CA LEU A 89 8.75 -1.71 15.24
C LEU A 89 8.16 -3.09 15.57
N ALA A 90 9.01 -4.07 15.89
CA ALA A 90 8.55 -5.41 16.26
C ALA A 90 7.74 -5.38 17.56
N MET A 91 8.21 -4.67 18.57
CA MET A 91 7.49 -4.49 19.84
C MET A 91 6.11 -3.89 19.63
N ALA A 92 6.02 -2.83 18.81
CA ALA A 92 4.75 -2.16 18.52
C ALA A 92 3.75 -3.09 17.82
N PHE A 93 4.17 -3.81 16.78
CA PHE A 93 3.26 -4.72 16.06
C PHE A 93 2.93 -5.99 16.85
N ALA A 94 3.85 -6.49 17.66
CA ALA A 94 3.57 -7.58 18.61
C ALA A 94 2.51 -7.14 19.64
N THR A 95 2.60 -5.91 20.17
CA THR A 95 1.57 -5.35 21.05
C THR A 95 0.23 -5.16 20.33
N LEU A 96 0.23 -4.65 19.08
CA LEU A 96 -0.98 -4.54 18.27
C LEU A 96 -1.65 -5.90 18.03
N SER A 97 -0.87 -6.99 17.95
CA SER A 97 -1.41 -8.32 17.73
C SER A 97 -2.31 -8.81 18.88
N GLU A 98 -2.15 -8.25 20.08
CA GLU A 98 -3.03 -8.55 21.23
C GLU A 98 -4.43 -7.94 21.07
N LEU A 99 -4.58 -6.88 20.26
CA LEU A 99 -5.83 -6.18 20.04
C LEU A 99 -6.66 -6.75 18.87
N THR A 100 -6.07 -7.60 18.03
CA THR A 100 -6.71 -8.08 16.79
C THR A 100 -7.61 -9.30 16.97
N ASN A 101 -7.79 -9.79 18.20
CA ASN A 101 -8.61 -10.98 18.51
C ASN A 101 -8.23 -12.20 17.63
N GLY A 102 -6.95 -12.45 17.43
CA GLY A 102 -6.43 -13.56 16.63
C GLY A 102 -6.41 -13.31 15.12
N GLN A 103 -6.88 -12.17 14.64
CA GLN A 103 -6.84 -11.83 13.22
C GLN A 103 -5.41 -11.46 12.77
N GLU A 104 -5.06 -11.89 11.58
CA GLU A 104 -3.74 -11.63 10.97
C GLU A 104 -3.49 -10.13 10.76
N ILE A 105 -2.26 -9.69 11.03
CA ILE A 105 -1.76 -8.36 10.65
C ILE A 105 -0.94 -8.49 9.38
N SER A 106 -1.27 -7.69 8.37
CA SER A 106 -0.50 -7.55 7.14
C SER A 106 0.46 -6.37 7.25
N LEU A 107 1.67 -6.59 7.78
CA LEU A 107 2.68 -5.55 7.92
C LEU A 107 3.35 -5.30 6.57
N GLY A 108 2.81 -4.35 5.83
CA GLY A 108 3.37 -3.89 4.56
C GLY A 108 4.52 -2.90 4.80
N LEU A 109 5.67 -3.24 4.26
CA LEU A 109 6.90 -2.46 4.32
C LEU A 109 7.21 -1.87 2.95
N GLY A 110 7.82 -0.71 2.91
CA GLY A 110 8.24 -0.09 1.66
C GLY A 110 9.25 1.03 1.90
N PRO A 111 10.06 1.37 0.89
CA PRO A 111 11.15 2.34 1.07
C PRO A 111 10.66 3.78 1.28
N GLY A 112 9.35 4.00 1.24
CA GLY A 112 8.73 5.32 1.27
C GLY A 112 8.89 6.10 -0.03
N SER A 113 8.11 7.17 -0.19
CA SER A 113 8.24 8.10 -1.32
C SER A 113 9.54 8.89 -1.23
N ARG A 114 10.27 8.99 -2.34
CA ARG A 114 11.54 9.74 -2.38
C ARG A 114 11.33 11.22 -2.04
N SER A 115 10.27 11.83 -2.53
CA SER A 115 9.97 13.25 -2.30
C SER A 115 9.62 13.55 -0.84
N ILE A 116 8.96 12.62 -0.14
CA ILE A 116 8.60 12.80 1.27
C ILE A 116 9.81 12.60 2.18
N LEU A 117 10.66 11.60 1.85
CA LEU A 117 11.79 11.24 2.72
C LEU A 117 13.01 12.14 2.58
N THR A 118 13.19 12.84 1.45
CA THR A 118 14.40 13.62 1.16
C THR A 118 14.70 14.68 2.22
N HIS A 119 13.66 15.19 2.88
CA HIS A 119 13.78 16.23 3.91
C HIS A 119 13.66 15.69 5.34
N GLN A 120 13.36 14.41 5.52
CA GLN A 120 13.04 13.84 6.84
C GLN A 120 14.07 12.83 7.32
N VAL A 121 14.57 11.97 6.44
CA VAL A 121 15.53 10.92 6.78
C VAL A 121 16.46 10.61 5.62
N GLU A 122 17.67 10.17 5.96
CA GLU A 122 18.61 9.66 4.96
C GLU A 122 18.21 8.26 4.52
N ARG A 123 18.12 8.04 3.20
CA ARG A 123 17.85 6.72 2.61
C ARG A 123 19.14 5.98 2.28
N VAL A 124 19.59 5.15 3.20
CA VAL A 124 20.81 4.35 3.07
C VAL A 124 20.46 2.95 2.54
N LYS A 125 21.12 2.50 1.48
CA LYS A 125 21.09 1.11 0.95
C LYS A 125 19.70 0.46 1.02
N PRO A 126 18.67 0.98 0.33
CA PRO A 126 17.26 0.60 0.59
C PRO A 126 16.96 -0.90 0.44
N LEU A 127 17.58 -1.61 -0.50
CA LEU A 127 17.35 -3.05 -0.66
C LEU A 127 17.94 -3.84 0.52
N THR A 128 19.13 -3.47 0.99
CA THR A 128 19.78 -4.11 2.14
C THR A 128 18.98 -3.84 3.43
N ILE A 129 18.61 -2.59 3.67
CA ILE A 129 17.78 -2.19 4.82
C ILE A 129 16.47 -3.00 4.85
N MET A 130 15.81 -3.16 3.71
CA MET A 130 14.57 -3.93 3.63
C MET A 130 14.78 -5.43 3.89
N ALA A 131 15.86 -6.02 3.40
CA ALA A 131 16.19 -7.42 3.67
C ALA A 131 16.52 -7.66 5.15
N GLU A 132 17.35 -6.79 5.73
CA GLU A 132 17.72 -6.87 7.14
C GLU A 132 16.51 -6.64 8.06
N LEU A 133 15.63 -5.68 7.72
CA LEU A 133 14.40 -5.44 8.46
C LEU A 133 13.46 -6.65 8.42
N ALA A 134 13.23 -7.22 7.24
CA ALA A 134 12.36 -8.40 7.12
C ALA A 134 12.91 -9.58 7.92
N THR A 135 14.22 -9.81 7.89
CA THR A 135 14.90 -10.84 8.69
C THR A 135 14.73 -10.59 10.18
N SER A 136 14.95 -9.35 10.63
CA SER A 136 14.80 -8.96 12.03
C SER A 136 13.39 -9.18 12.55
N LEU A 137 12.39 -8.68 11.82
CA LEU A 137 11.00 -8.78 12.22
C LEU A 137 10.54 -10.22 12.28
N ARG A 138 10.92 -11.05 11.30
CA ARG A 138 10.59 -12.49 11.29
C ARG A 138 11.13 -13.21 12.52
N LYS A 139 12.41 -13.00 12.86
CA LYS A 139 13.01 -13.58 14.07
C LYS A 139 12.34 -13.08 15.34
N LEU A 140 12.16 -11.77 15.47
CA LEU A 140 11.53 -11.19 16.67
C LEU A 140 10.10 -11.68 16.88
N PHE A 141 9.30 -11.80 15.80
CA PHE A 141 7.94 -12.32 15.88
C PHE A 141 7.87 -13.82 16.17
N SER A 142 8.90 -14.60 15.80
CA SER A 142 8.99 -16.02 16.19
C SER A 142 9.50 -16.22 17.62
N GLY A 143 9.90 -15.14 18.31
CA GLY A 143 10.48 -15.19 19.66
C GLY A 143 11.99 -15.45 19.69
N GLU A 144 12.63 -15.39 18.53
CA GLU A 144 14.09 -15.49 18.42
C GLU A 144 14.75 -14.14 18.66
N ALA A 145 16.00 -14.18 19.12
CA ALA A 145 16.83 -12.99 19.22
C ALA A 145 17.50 -12.65 17.88
N ILE A 146 17.77 -11.38 17.68
CA ILE A 146 18.62 -10.87 16.58
C ILE A 146 19.93 -10.31 17.14
N LYS A 147 21.02 -10.45 16.39
CA LYS A 147 22.31 -9.84 16.71
C LYS A 147 22.57 -8.68 15.75
N GLY A 148 23.23 -7.63 16.23
CA GLY A 148 23.63 -6.50 15.38
C GLY A 148 24.49 -6.94 14.18
N SER A 149 25.30 -7.99 14.34
CA SER A 149 26.09 -8.56 13.23
C SER A 149 25.27 -9.20 12.10
N GLU A 150 24.02 -9.60 12.35
CA GLU A 150 23.12 -10.17 11.35
C GLU A 150 22.42 -9.07 10.51
N ILE A 151 22.44 -7.83 11.01
CA ILE A 151 21.76 -6.67 10.43
C ILE A 151 22.67 -5.43 10.43
N PRO A 152 23.90 -5.53 9.90
CA PRO A 152 24.93 -4.53 10.12
C PRO A 152 24.58 -3.14 9.60
N VAL A 153 23.81 -3.03 8.50
CA VAL A 153 23.41 -1.73 7.93
C VAL A 153 22.32 -1.09 8.78
N LEU A 154 21.30 -1.84 9.21
CA LEU A 154 20.25 -1.39 10.13
C LEU A 154 20.83 -1.05 11.52
N ALA A 155 21.70 -1.91 12.06
CA ALA A 155 22.33 -1.67 13.35
C ALA A 155 23.18 -0.40 13.34
N SER A 156 23.93 -0.16 12.28
CA SER A 156 24.69 1.09 12.09
C SER A 156 23.78 2.30 11.97
N TYR A 157 22.73 2.19 11.16
CA TYR A 157 21.78 3.30 10.90
C TYR A 157 21.08 3.76 12.19
N PHE A 158 20.68 2.83 13.05
CA PHE A 158 19.96 3.11 14.30
C PHE A 158 20.86 3.10 15.56
N HIS A 159 22.19 3.05 15.39
CA HIS A 159 23.16 3.02 16.49
C HIS A 159 22.86 1.93 17.54
N MET A 160 22.53 0.73 17.07
CA MET A 160 22.19 -0.41 17.91
C MET A 160 23.46 -1.05 18.49
N ASN A 161 23.65 -0.95 19.80
CA ASN A 161 24.92 -1.29 20.46
C ASN A 161 24.85 -2.57 21.33
N ALA A 162 23.65 -3.14 21.56
CA ALA A 162 23.55 -4.38 22.35
C ALA A 162 24.02 -5.59 21.52
N GLU A 163 24.56 -6.60 22.21
CA GLU A 163 25.02 -7.83 21.57
C GLU A 163 23.86 -8.56 20.88
N GLN A 164 22.69 -8.57 21.54
CA GLN A 164 21.47 -9.17 21.01
C GLN A 164 20.21 -8.43 21.47
N TYR A 165 19.14 -8.56 20.70
CA TYR A 165 17.82 -7.99 20.96
C TYR A 165 16.75 -9.07 20.83
N ALA A 166 15.78 -9.10 21.75
CA ALA A 166 14.64 -10.02 21.74
C ALA A 166 13.41 -9.35 22.34
N LEU A 167 12.23 -9.74 21.90
CA LEU A 167 10.98 -9.39 22.59
C LEU A 167 10.85 -10.19 23.88
N ARG A 168 10.34 -9.58 24.93
CA ARG A 168 10.08 -10.23 26.24
C ARG A 168 8.67 -10.81 26.35
N PHE A 169 7.91 -10.78 25.28
CA PHE A 169 6.54 -11.29 25.16
C PHE A 169 6.32 -11.86 23.75
N LYS A 170 5.26 -12.65 23.57
CA LYS A 170 4.96 -13.33 22.31
C LYS A 170 3.89 -12.57 21.53
N THR A 171 3.96 -12.61 20.21
CA THR A 171 2.86 -12.20 19.34
C THR A 171 1.64 -13.09 19.59
N GLN A 172 0.45 -12.49 19.67
CA GLN A 172 -0.80 -13.24 19.90
C GLN A 172 -1.52 -13.60 18.59
N SER A 173 -1.28 -12.84 17.53
CA SER A 173 -1.85 -13.05 16.20
C SER A 173 -0.76 -13.13 15.14
N PRO A 174 -0.97 -13.85 14.04
CA PRO A 174 0.01 -13.91 12.96
C PRO A 174 0.32 -12.53 12.39
N ILE A 175 1.60 -12.22 12.20
CA ILE A 175 2.05 -11.00 11.50
C ILE A 175 2.78 -11.44 10.24
N ARG A 176 2.23 -11.06 9.07
CA ARG A 176 2.81 -11.38 7.76
C ARG A 176 3.47 -10.15 7.16
N LEU A 177 4.65 -10.35 6.60
CA LEU A 177 5.45 -9.29 6.01
C LEU A 177 5.11 -9.13 4.53
N TYR A 178 4.56 -7.99 4.16
CA TYR A 178 4.31 -7.62 2.76
C TYR A 178 5.28 -6.54 2.31
N TYR A 179 5.53 -6.49 1.01
CA TYR A 179 6.30 -5.40 0.42
C TYR A 179 5.45 -4.59 -0.55
N GLY A 180 5.44 -3.27 -0.39
CA GLY A 180 4.85 -2.33 -1.35
C GLY A 180 5.93 -1.64 -2.19
N PRO A 181 6.23 -2.10 -3.41
CA PRO A 181 7.24 -1.50 -4.25
C PRO A 181 6.83 -0.10 -4.73
N SER A 182 7.78 0.82 -4.84
CA SER A 182 7.57 2.09 -5.56
C SER A 182 7.80 1.92 -7.07
N LEU A 183 8.65 0.96 -7.45
CA LEU A 183 9.01 0.63 -8.82
C LEU A 183 9.19 -0.88 -8.95
N LEU A 184 8.73 -1.46 -10.06
CA LEU A 184 8.81 -2.89 -10.35
C LEU A 184 10.15 -3.28 -11.00
N LYS A 185 11.26 -2.95 -10.33
CA LYS A 185 12.61 -3.31 -10.83
C LYS A 185 12.96 -4.76 -10.50
N PRO A 186 13.74 -5.46 -11.36
CA PRO A 186 14.13 -6.85 -11.14
C PRO A 186 14.68 -7.15 -9.74
N ALA A 187 15.63 -6.34 -9.26
CA ALA A 187 16.24 -6.52 -7.95
C ALA A 187 15.23 -6.35 -6.78
N VAL A 188 14.19 -5.51 -6.95
CA VAL A 188 13.11 -5.36 -5.97
C VAL A 188 12.23 -6.59 -5.95
N LEU A 189 11.87 -7.14 -7.12
CA LEU A 189 11.06 -8.34 -7.22
C LEU A 189 11.78 -9.57 -6.64
N ASP A 190 13.09 -9.70 -6.87
CA ASP A 190 13.91 -10.76 -6.28
C ASP A 190 13.99 -10.64 -4.75
N LEU A 191 14.12 -9.41 -4.22
CA LEU A 191 14.07 -9.13 -2.79
C LEU A 191 12.72 -9.57 -2.18
N ILE A 192 11.61 -9.20 -2.82
CA ILE A 192 10.26 -9.57 -2.38
C ILE A 192 10.14 -11.09 -2.29
N ALA A 193 10.49 -11.79 -3.37
CA ALA A 193 10.36 -13.24 -3.44
C ALA A 193 11.16 -13.97 -2.35
N ARG A 194 12.31 -13.42 -1.92
CA ARG A 194 13.20 -14.05 -0.95
C ARG A 194 12.88 -13.73 0.51
N HIS A 195 12.35 -12.56 0.80
CA HIS A 195 12.27 -12.05 2.18
C HIS A 195 10.85 -11.76 2.67
N PHE A 196 9.84 -11.71 1.80
CA PHE A 196 8.49 -11.28 2.16
C PHE A 196 7.46 -12.39 1.95
N ASP A 197 6.40 -12.39 2.76
CA ASP A 197 5.30 -13.34 2.67
C ASP A 197 4.32 -12.94 1.56
N GLY A 198 4.29 -11.66 1.21
CA GLY A 198 3.41 -11.12 0.19
C GLY A 198 3.89 -9.83 -0.47
N VAL A 199 3.16 -9.43 -1.48
CA VAL A 199 3.38 -8.19 -2.24
C VAL A 199 2.10 -7.39 -2.34
N ILE A 200 2.22 -6.05 -2.27
CA ILE A 200 1.15 -5.09 -2.51
C ILE A 200 1.43 -4.44 -3.87
N LEU A 201 0.65 -4.78 -4.89
CA LEU A 201 0.79 -4.23 -6.24
C LEU A 201 -0.28 -3.20 -6.52
N GLN A 202 0.14 -2.02 -6.94
CA GLN A 202 -0.76 -0.91 -7.28
C GLN A 202 -1.19 -0.98 -8.75
N THR A 203 -2.47 -0.73 -9.03
CA THR A 203 -2.99 -0.74 -10.41
C THR A 203 -2.39 0.35 -11.31
N LEU A 204 -1.80 1.40 -10.72
CA LEU A 204 -1.08 2.44 -11.46
C LEU A 204 0.13 1.92 -12.28
N TYR A 205 0.63 0.70 -11.98
CA TYR A 205 1.70 0.10 -12.79
C TYR A 205 1.19 -0.38 -14.15
N GLY A 206 -0.12 -0.55 -14.32
CA GLY A 206 -0.74 -1.11 -15.51
C GLY A 206 -0.67 -2.64 -15.57
N ILE A 207 -1.59 -3.23 -16.31
CA ILE A 207 -1.81 -4.70 -16.36
C ILE A 207 -0.54 -5.43 -16.83
N GLY A 208 0.06 -5.00 -17.95
CA GLY A 208 1.21 -5.67 -18.53
C GLY A 208 2.45 -5.72 -17.61
N ASP A 209 2.73 -4.63 -16.90
CA ASP A 209 3.84 -4.60 -15.94
C ASP A 209 3.53 -5.43 -14.68
N MET A 210 2.26 -5.49 -14.27
CA MET A 210 1.84 -6.35 -13.16
C MET A 210 1.99 -7.83 -13.54
N GLU A 211 1.54 -8.25 -14.72
CA GLU A 211 1.67 -9.62 -15.22
C GLU A 211 3.14 -10.04 -15.34
N THR A 212 3.97 -9.20 -15.96
CA THR A 212 5.42 -9.45 -16.07
C THR A 212 6.07 -9.58 -14.69
N SER A 213 5.70 -8.73 -13.75
CA SER A 213 6.22 -8.76 -12.39
C SER A 213 5.77 -10.00 -11.62
N LEU A 214 4.51 -10.42 -11.78
CA LEU A 214 3.97 -11.63 -11.15
C LEU A 214 4.68 -12.88 -11.66
N ALA A 215 4.93 -12.99 -12.96
CA ALA A 215 5.67 -14.11 -13.54
C ALA A 215 7.10 -14.19 -12.95
N ARG A 216 7.80 -13.05 -12.83
CA ARG A 216 9.13 -13.01 -12.20
C ARG A 216 9.07 -13.36 -10.72
N LEU A 217 8.12 -12.81 -9.97
CA LEU A 217 7.92 -13.12 -8.55
C LEU A 217 7.68 -14.61 -8.33
N GLN A 218 6.86 -15.25 -9.16
CA GLN A 218 6.60 -16.68 -9.09
C GLN A 218 7.86 -17.51 -9.36
N SER A 219 8.60 -17.18 -10.41
CA SER A 219 9.87 -17.82 -10.74
C SER A 219 10.92 -17.67 -9.64
N ALA A 220 11.09 -16.47 -9.08
CA ALA A 220 12.03 -16.22 -8.00
C ALA A 220 11.57 -16.87 -6.67
N ARG A 221 10.25 -16.97 -6.43
CA ARG A 221 9.68 -17.56 -5.23
C ARG A 221 9.90 -19.08 -5.16
N SER A 222 9.88 -19.77 -6.28
CA SER A 222 10.16 -21.22 -6.33
C SER A 222 11.58 -21.58 -5.84
N GLN A 223 12.48 -20.61 -5.81
CA GLN A 223 13.87 -20.72 -5.32
C GLN A 223 14.06 -20.13 -3.92
N SER A 224 12.99 -19.63 -3.30
CA SER A 224 13.06 -18.98 -1.99
C SER A 224 13.09 -19.97 -0.83
N PRO A 225 13.85 -19.72 0.23
CA PRO A 225 13.84 -20.54 1.44
C PRO A 225 12.50 -20.47 2.21
N LEU A 226 11.63 -19.50 1.90
CA LEU A 226 10.34 -19.34 2.58
C LEU A 226 9.31 -20.40 2.21
N GLY A 227 9.44 -21.04 1.02
CA GLY A 227 8.63 -22.20 0.60
C GLY A 227 7.15 -21.94 0.30
N GLU A 228 6.50 -21.08 1.07
CA GLU A 228 5.07 -20.74 0.94
C GLU A 228 4.81 -19.91 -0.32
N PRO A 229 3.66 -20.09 -0.98
CA PRO A 229 3.25 -19.24 -2.09
C PRO A 229 3.19 -17.77 -1.69
N LEU A 230 3.63 -16.88 -2.58
CA LEU A 230 3.60 -15.44 -2.35
C LEU A 230 2.16 -14.93 -2.32
N ARG A 231 1.75 -14.31 -1.22
CA ARG A 231 0.43 -13.67 -1.08
C ARG A 231 0.39 -12.38 -1.89
N LYS A 232 -0.75 -12.08 -2.49
CA LYS A 232 -0.90 -10.95 -3.40
C LYS A 232 -2.06 -10.06 -2.98
N VAL A 233 -1.79 -8.78 -2.80
CA VAL A 233 -2.78 -7.73 -2.55
C VAL A 233 -2.74 -6.76 -3.72
N MET A 234 -3.87 -6.51 -4.34
CA MET A 234 -4.03 -5.46 -5.35
C MET A 234 -4.48 -4.18 -4.66
N LEU A 235 -3.68 -3.12 -4.75
CA LEU A 235 -4.10 -1.79 -4.34
C LEU A 235 -4.73 -1.10 -5.56
N LEU A 236 -6.06 -1.07 -5.59
CA LEU A 236 -6.84 -0.53 -6.69
C LEU A 236 -6.88 0.99 -6.60
N ASN A 237 -6.12 1.67 -7.45
CA ASN A 237 -6.05 3.13 -7.48
C ASN A 237 -7.24 3.70 -8.26
N ALA A 238 -8.23 4.20 -7.56
CA ALA A 238 -9.43 4.81 -8.15
C ALA A 238 -9.84 6.10 -7.44
N SER A 239 -10.51 6.98 -8.17
CA SER A 239 -11.17 8.19 -7.67
C SER A 239 -12.61 8.19 -8.16
N VAL A 240 -13.57 7.99 -7.27
CA VAL A 240 -14.98 7.85 -7.63
C VAL A 240 -15.82 8.92 -6.96
N SER A 241 -16.74 9.53 -7.71
CA SER A 241 -17.73 10.48 -7.20
C SER A 241 -18.94 10.49 -8.13
N ARG A 242 -20.10 10.96 -7.66
CA ARG A 242 -21.26 11.27 -8.52
C ARG A 242 -20.94 12.35 -9.53
N ASP A 243 -20.06 13.29 -9.16
CA ASP A 243 -19.46 14.26 -10.09
C ASP A 243 -18.13 13.70 -10.63
N GLY A 244 -18.18 13.19 -11.88
CA GLY A 244 -17.01 12.62 -12.55
C GLY A 244 -15.89 13.65 -12.78
N GLN A 245 -16.20 14.94 -12.94
CA GLN A 245 -15.18 15.97 -13.05
C GLN A 245 -14.47 16.21 -11.72
N ALA A 246 -15.21 16.26 -10.61
CA ALA A 246 -14.63 16.35 -9.27
C ALA A 246 -13.75 15.13 -8.95
N ALA A 247 -14.16 13.92 -9.35
CA ALA A 247 -13.36 12.72 -9.22
C ALA A 247 -12.02 12.83 -9.95
N ARG A 248 -12.03 13.32 -11.21
CA ARG A 248 -10.81 13.50 -12.01
C ARG A 248 -9.90 14.59 -11.44
N GLN A 249 -10.44 15.73 -11.03
CA GLN A 249 -9.66 16.78 -10.38
C GLN A 249 -9.02 16.29 -9.08
N HIS A 250 -9.74 15.49 -8.30
CA HIS A 250 -9.17 14.88 -7.10
C HIS A 250 -8.03 13.91 -7.43
N ALA A 251 -8.16 13.12 -8.50
CA ALA A 251 -7.11 12.21 -8.96
C ALA A 251 -5.83 12.94 -9.36
N LYS A 252 -5.90 14.13 -9.95
CA LYS A 252 -4.74 14.95 -10.34
C LYS A 252 -3.79 15.22 -9.17
N ARG A 253 -4.31 15.41 -7.97
CA ARG A 253 -3.49 15.64 -6.76
C ARG A 253 -2.57 14.45 -6.47
N PHE A 254 -3.09 13.24 -6.60
CA PHE A 254 -2.32 12.02 -6.42
C PHE A 254 -1.37 11.77 -7.60
N VAL A 255 -1.86 11.90 -8.83
CA VAL A 255 -1.08 11.70 -10.05
C VAL A 255 0.11 12.66 -10.11
N SER A 256 -0.08 13.95 -9.80
CA SER A 256 1.00 14.95 -9.79
C SER A 256 2.16 14.50 -8.91
N HIS A 257 1.86 13.98 -7.71
CA HIS A 257 2.87 13.47 -6.79
C HIS A 257 3.61 12.24 -7.35
N ILE A 258 2.90 11.33 -7.99
CA ILE A 258 3.49 10.11 -8.56
C ILE A 258 4.39 10.45 -9.74
N VAL A 259 3.88 11.18 -10.74
CA VAL A 259 4.61 11.46 -11.97
C VAL A 259 5.82 12.38 -11.75
N SER A 260 5.75 13.29 -10.77
CA SER A 260 6.89 14.16 -10.43
C SER A 260 8.10 13.37 -9.94
N GLY A 261 7.87 12.25 -9.24
CA GLY A 261 8.93 11.39 -8.69
C GLY A 261 9.39 10.27 -9.63
N TRP A 262 8.72 10.04 -10.75
CA TRP A 262 9.08 8.96 -11.67
C TRP A 262 10.19 9.36 -12.65
N PRO A 263 11.16 8.46 -12.94
CA PRO A 263 12.12 8.64 -14.01
C PRO A 263 11.46 8.70 -15.39
N ASP A 264 12.13 9.32 -16.36
CA ASP A 264 11.62 9.50 -17.71
C ASP A 264 11.34 8.19 -18.45
N ASP A 265 12.16 7.18 -18.24
CA ASP A 265 11.98 5.84 -18.80
C ASP A 265 10.69 5.20 -18.29
N VAL A 266 10.36 5.40 -17.03
CA VAL A 266 9.10 4.93 -16.42
C VAL A 266 7.91 5.69 -17.00
N LEU A 267 7.98 7.02 -17.09
CA LEU A 267 6.91 7.82 -17.72
C LEU A 267 6.64 7.38 -19.15
N LYS A 268 7.70 7.24 -19.96
CA LYS A 268 7.59 6.78 -21.36
C LYS A 268 6.98 5.38 -21.45
N SER A 269 7.32 4.46 -20.55
CA SER A 269 6.74 3.12 -20.53
C SER A 269 5.22 3.13 -20.27
N LYS A 270 4.70 4.22 -19.66
CA LYS A 270 3.28 4.44 -19.42
C LYS A 270 2.60 5.30 -20.52
N GLY A 271 3.34 5.64 -21.57
CA GLY A 271 2.85 6.52 -22.64
C GLY A 271 2.67 7.97 -22.18
N ILE A 272 3.38 8.39 -21.13
CA ILE A 272 3.36 9.76 -20.64
C ILE A 272 4.62 10.47 -21.12
N ASP A 273 4.46 11.61 -21.80
CA ASP A 273 5.59 12.43 -22.23
C ASP A 273 6.25 13.11 -21.03
N PRO A 274 7.56 12.86 -20.77
CA PRO A 274 8.28 13.52 -19.69
C PRO A 274 8.27 15.05 -19.79
N GLN A 275 8.25 15.62 -21.01
CA GLN A 275 8.20 17.08 -21.20
C GLN A 275 6.89 17.68 -20.70
N ALA A 276 5.77 16.95 -20.84
CA ALA A 276 4.48 17.38 -20.31
C ALA A 276 4.43 17.37 -18.76
N ILE A 277 5.38 16.70 -18.10
CA ILE A 277 5.47 16.61 -16.63
C ILE A 277 6.46 17.61 -16.04
N GLU A 278 7.28 18.27 -16.84
CA GLU A 278 8.37 19.14 -16.34
C GLU A 278 7.85 20.28 -15.47
N SER A 279 6.75 20.94 -15.87
CA SER A 279 6.11 22.00 -15.06
C SER A 279 5.57 21.47 -13.71
N VAL A 280 5.11 20.21 -13.68
CA VAL A 280 4.68 19.56 -12.43
C VAL A 280 5.88 19.30 -11.50
N ARG A 281 7.00 18.83 -12.06
CA ARG A 281 8.26 18.63 -11.31
C ARG A 281 8.78 19.94 -10.74
N GLN A 282 8.78 20.99 -11.55
CA GLN A 282 9.20 22.33 -11.13
C GLN A 282 8.32 22.87 -10.00
N ALA A 283 7.00 22.67 -10.09
CA ALA A 283 6.07 23.10 -9.03
C ALA A 283 6.41 22.44 -7.67
N TYR A 284 6.79 21.16 -7.67
CA TYR A 284 7.26 20.48 -6.45
C TYR A 284 8.63 20.96 -5.99
N ALA A 285 9.56 21.17 -6.90
CA ALA A 285 10.91 21.69 -6.57
C ALA A 285 10.84 23.10 -5.94
N GLU A 286 9.90 23.94 -6.39
CA GLU A 286 9.65 25.29 -5.90
C GLU A 286 8.70 25.35 -4.69
N ASN A 287 8.24 24.20 -4.17
CA ASN A 287 7.28 24.11 -3.05
C ASN A 287 5.97 24.91 -3.29
N ARG A 288 5.47 24.92 -4.53
CA ARG A 288 4.24 25.66 -4.91
C ARG A 288 2.95 25.02 -4.38
N GLY A 289 3.07 23.84 -3.73
CA GLY A 289 1.95 23.10 -3.16
C GLY A 289 1.28 22.14 -4.13
N VAL A 290 0.60 21.13 -3.56
CA VAL A 290 -0.01 20.02 -4.32
C VAL A 290 -1.13 20.48 -5.25
N ASP A 291 -1.90 21.50 -4.87
CA ASP A 291 -3.02 21.97 -5.69
C ASP A 291 -2.54 22.70 -6.95
N TYR A 292 -1.46 23.46 -6.83
CA TYR A 292 -0.82 24.07 -7.99
C TYR A 292 -0.20 23.01 -8.91
N ALA A 293 0.53 22.04 -8.38
CA ALA A 293 1.07 20.95 -9.18
C ALA A 293 -0.04 20.12 -9.86
N ALA A 294 -1.15 19.87 -9.17
CA ALA A 294 -2.32 19.21 -9.72
C ALA A 294 -2.96 19.97 -10.89
N SER A 295 -3.01 21.31 -10.82
CA SER A 295 -3.55 22.13 -11.92
C SER A 295 -2.72 22.05 -13.21
N LEU A 296 -1.43 21.74 -13.09
CA LEU A 296 -0.51 21.55 -14.21
C LEU A 296 -0.47 20.08 -14.71
N THR A 297 -1.11 19.15 -14.01
CA THR A 297 -1.06 17.74 -14.36
C THR A 297 -1.94 17.45 -15.58
N PRO A 298 -1.39 16.87 -16.66
CA PRO A 298 -2.16 16.54 -17.85
C PRO A 298 -3.29 15.54 -17.56
N ASP A 299 -4.44 15.70 -18.21
CA ASP A 299 -5.55 14.75 -18.10
C ASP A 299 -5.16 13.36 -18.59
N GLU A 300 -4.32 13.28 -19.62
CA GLU A 300 -3.79 12.01 -20.12
C GLU A 300 -3.04 11.21 -19.06
N ALA A 301 -2.25 11.86 -18.19
CA ALA A 301 -1.58 11.18 -17.11
C ALA A 301 -2.56 10.57 -16.10
N VAL A 302 -3.70 11.24 -15.85
CA VAL A 302 -4.78 10.67 -15.03
C VAL A 302 -5.37 9.45 -15.71
N ASP A 303 -5.72 9.55 -17.00
CA ASP A 303 -6.36 8.46 -17.75
C ASP A 303 -5.48 7.21 -17.85
N ARG A 304 -4.16 7.39 -17.93
CA ARG A 304 -3.18 6.29 -17.96
C ARG A 304 -3.03 5.58 -16.62
N LEU A 305 -3.10 6.32 -15.52
CA LEU A 305 -2.66 5.81 -14.21
C LEU A 305 -3.81 5.48 -13.25
N ILE A 306 -4.94 6.19 -13.34
CA ILE A 306 -6.01 6.12 -12.34
C ILE A 306 -7.35 5.83 -13.01
N ILE A 307 -8.19 5.05 -12.34
CA ILE A 307 -9.59 4.91 -12.70
C ILE A 307 -10.35 6.06 -12.04
N ALA A 308 -10.79 7.07 -12.81
CA ALA A 308 -11.41 8.26 -12.25
C ALA A 308 -12.69 8.66 -12.99
N GLY A 309 -13.79 8.89 -12.26
CA GLY A 309 -15.08 9.27 -12.83
C GLY A 309 -16.27 8.92 -11.95
N THR A 310 -17.46 8.91 -12.57
CA THR A 310 -18.67 8.39 -11.93
C THR A 310 -18.63 6.85 -11.83
N PRO A 311 -19.44 6.21 -10.98
CA PRO A 311 -19.54 4.74 -10.93
C PRO A 311 -19.73 4.12 -12.33
N ALA A 312 -20.64 4.64 -13.13
CA ALA A 312 -20.90 4.13 -14.48
C ALA A 312 -19.67 4.22 -15.40
N GLN A 313 -18.88 5.30 -15.30
CA GLN A 313 -17.65 5.47 -16.08
C GLN A 313 -16.50 4.56 -15.61
N CYS A 314 -16.51 4.19 -14.34
CA CYS A 314 -15.42 3.41 -13.72
C CYS A 314 -15.64 1.90 -13.77
N THR A 315 -16.89 1.44 -13.80
CA THR A 315 -17.28 0.03 -13.56
C THR A 315 -16.57 -0.94 -14.51
N GLU A 316 -16.47 -0.62 -15.81
CA GLU A 316 -15.82 -1.50 -16.79
C GLU A 316 -14.33 -1.72 -16.44
N ARG A 317 -13.57 -0.65 -16.24
CA ARG A 317 -12.15 -0.73 -15.86
C ARG A 317 -11.93 -1.38 -14.49
N ILE A 318 -12.86 -1.18 -13.56
CA ILE A 318 -12.82 -1.86 -12.25
C ILE A 318 -13.09 -3.36 -12.45
N ALA A 319 -14.05 -3.75 -13.30
CA ALA A 319 -14.32 -5.15 -13.62
C ALA A 319 -13.11 -5.87 -14.24
N GLU A 320 -12.35 -5.17 -15.09
CA GLU A 320 -11.07 -5.69 -15.61
C GLU A 320 -10.07 -5.98 -14.48
N MET A 321 -9.95 -5.08 -13.50
CA MET A 321 -9.05 -5.30 -12.36
C MET A 321 -9.51 -6.46 -11.47
N PHE A 322 -10.82 -6.63 -11.28
CA PHE A 322 -11.37 -7.78 -10.56
C PHE A 322 -11.13 -9.10 -11.32
N SER A 323 -11.26 -9.08 -12.64
CA SER A 323 -10.95 -10.23 -13.50
C SER A 323 -9.47 -10.59 -13.46
N LEU A 324 -8.59 -9.60 -13.51
CA LEU A 324 -7.14 -9.78 -13.33
C LEU A 324 -6.83 -10.38 -11.96
N ALA A 325 -7.44 -9.85 -10.90
CA ALA A 325 -7.23 -10.33 -9.54
C ALA A 325 -7.69 -11.80 -9.37
N ALA A 326 -8.80 -12.19 -9.99
CA ALA A 326 -9.28 -13.56 -9.98
C ALA A 326 -8.38 -14.50 -10.77
N ARG A 327 -7.92 -14.09 -11.96
CA ARG A 327 -7.05 -14.88 -12.83
C ARG A 327 -5.69 -15.14 -12.17
N ASP A 328 -5.10 -14.10 -11.60
CA ASP A 328 -3.76 -14.14 -11.02
C ASP A 328 -3.76 -14.41 -9.51
N GLU A 329 -4.90 -14.85 -8.99
CA GLU A 329 -5.06 -15.35 -7.61
C GLU A 329 -4.64 -14.33 -6.54
N PHE A 330 -5.06 -13.08 -6.69
CA PHE A 330 -4.93 -12.12 -5.60
C PHE A 330 -5.86 -12.53 -4.45
N GLY A 331 -5.34 -12.53 -3.24
CA GLY A 331 -6.14 -12.82 -2.04
C GLY A 331 -7.04 -11.64 -1.63
N GLN A 332 -6.66 -10.41 -2.04
CA GLN A 332 -7.39 -9.22 -1.67
C GLN A 332 -7.28 -8.12 -2.72
N ILE A 333 -8.37 -7.35 -2.86
CA ILE A 333 -8.36 -6.02 -3.49
C ILE A 333 -8.59 -4.99 -2.38
N ALA A 334 -7.61 -4.11 -2.17
CA ALA A 334 -7.74 -2.95 -1.30
C ALA A 334 -8.09 -1.71 -2.15
N LEU A 335 -9.19 -1.05 -1.80
CA LEU A 335 -9.59 0.21 -2.42
C LEU A 335 -8.56 1.28 -2.05
N GLY A 336 -7.77 1.73 -3.02
CA GLY A 336 -6.60 2.57 -2.81
C GLY A 336 -6.81 4.03 -3.15
N VAL A 337 -5.83 4.84 -2.76
CA VAL A 337 -5.81 6.26 -3.12
C VAL A 337 -5.89 6.46 -4.64
N PRO A 338 -6.53 7.56 -5.06
CA PRO A 338 -7.01 8.70 -4.26
C PRO A 338 -8.39 8.54 -3.62
N LEU A 339 -9.10 7.43 -3.79
CA LEU A 339 -10.44 7.11 -3.31
C LEU A 339 -11.54 8.02 -3.95
N GLY A 340 -11.47 9.31 -3.74
CA GLY A 340 -12.39 10.32 -4.26
C GLY A 340 -12.44 11.59 -3.39
N PRO A 341 -13.13 12.63 -3.85
CA PRO A 341 -13.17 13.92 -3.14
C PRO A 341 -13.94 13.88 -1.82
N ASN A 342 -14.87 12.94 -1.64
CA ASN A 342 -15.72 12.80 -0.47
C ASN A 342 -15.75 11.33 -0.01
N ILE A 343 -15.05 10.98 1.08
CA ILE A 343 -14.91 9.60 1.53
C ILE A 343 -16.22 8.93 1.94
N PRO A 344 -17.15 9.58 2.69
CA PRO A 344 -18.50 9.03 2.92
C PRO A 344 -19.22 8.63 1.62
N GLU A 345 -19.22 9.51 0.62
CA GLU A 345 -19.81 9.22 -0.69
C GLU A 345 -19.12 8.04 -1.38
N VAL A 346 -17.80 7.99 -1.35
CA VAL A 346 -17.00 6.89 -1.94
C VAL A 346 -17.40 5.55 -1.33
N ILE A 347 -17.50 5.46 0.01
CA ILE A 347 -17.90 4.23 0.69
C ILE A 347 -19.31 3.81 0.24
N ASP A 348 -20.23 4.75 0.16
CA ASP A 348 -21.60 4.50 -0.31
C ASP A 348 -21.63 4.00 -1.75
N LEU A 349 -20.89 4.65 -2.67
CA LEU A 349 -20.83 4.28 -4.08
C LEU A 349 -20.24 2.87 -4.27
N TRP A 350 -19.17 2.55 -3.56
CA TRP A 350 -18.60 1.21 -3.60
C TRP A 350 -19.56 0.15 -3.07
N GLY A 351 -20.18 0.38 -1.92
CA GLY A 351 -21.04 -0.61 -1.27
C GLY A 351 -22.43 -0.77 -1.89
N LYS A 352 -22.97 0.28 -2.52
CA LYS A 352 -24.33 0.29 -3.04
C LYS A 352 -24.43 0.19 -4.56
N GLU A 353 -23.40 0.56 -5.30
CA GLU A 353 -23.44 0.62 -6.76
C GLU A 353 -22.34 -0.25 -7.42
N ILE A 354 -21.06 -0.09 -7.05
CA ILE A 354 -19.94 -0.73 -7.76
C ILE A 354 -19.81 -2.21 -7.39
N LEU A 355 -19.66 -2.55 -6.10
CA LEU A 355 -19.52 -3.96 -5.69
C LEU A 355 -20.73 -4.82 -6.04
N PRO A 356 -22.00 -4.35 -5.92
CA PRO A 356 -23.15 -5.12 -6.39
C PRO A 356 -23.14 -5.42 -7.90
N ALA A 357 -22.53 -4.56 -8.72
CA ALA A 357 -22.44 -4.79 -10.16
C ALA A 357 -21.28 -5.75 -10.56
N LEU A 358 -20.37 -6.06 -9.62
CA LEU A 358 -19.18 -6.88 -9.86
C LEU A 358 -19.25 -8.29 -9.22
N ARG A 359 -20.24 -8.55 -8.36
CA ARG A 359 -20.34 -9.79 -7.57
C ARG A 359 -21.71 -10.45 -7.64
#